data_1effb85406c20e5e5dc0d5e7428a7582
#
_entry.id   1effb85406c20e5e5dc0d5e7428a7582
#
_cell.length_a   1.000
_cell.length_b   1.000
_cell.length_c   1.000
_cell.angle_alpha   90.00
_cell.angle_beta   90.00
_cell.angle_gamma   90.00
#
_symmetry.space_group_name_H-M   'P 1'
#
loop_
_entity.id
_entity.type
_entity.pdbx_description
1 polymer ?
#
loop_
_entity_poly.entity_id
_entity_poly.type
_entity_poly.pdbx_seq_one_letter_code
_entity_poly.pdbx_strand_id
1 'polypeptide(L)'
;MCIHSGEIYNMIRLQDIDLNLLVVFQLMYRERKTGLVAEQLGLTQPAVSNALARLRLALNDELFERTARGMRPTPFADNIAESVGYALSTLQDGLNYQERFDPLSSDRSFCINMTDLGEIYMLPRLMAYLAEHAPNISVSTIRDRGQSLKEELESGSVDLAIGLLPQLEAGFYQRRLFEQDYVCLMREGHPYAEEHFTLESFSESEHIIIEAQDTGHGRIEKLLAKSGLLRVSKLKLPHFISAPYIVAKTDLIATVTEKLALQTSENLGLIVKPHPVDIPPAQINMFWHRRYHQDTGNIWFRNLIFELFSE
;
A
#
# COMPACT_ATOMS: atom_id res chain seq x y z
N MET A 1 12.17 43.54 59.32
CA MET A 1 10.82 43.12 58.96
C MET A 1 10.68 43.30 57.42
N CYS A 2 11.18 42.32 56.63
CA CYS A 2 11.18 42.45 55.20
C CYS A 2 9.99 41.62 54.68
N ILE A 3 9.04 42.35 54.12
CA ILE A 3 7.86 41.73 53.46
C ILE A 3 8.32 41.36 52.08
N HIS A 4 8.45 40.02 51.83
CA HIS A 4 8.60 39.48 50.50
C HIS A 4 7.21 39.50 49.84
N SER A 5 7.01 40.45 48.93
CA SER A 5 5.91 40.43 47.97
C SER A 5 6.15 39.24 47.03
N GLY A 6 5.40 38.17 47.20
CA GLY A 6 5.41 37.03 46.26
C GLY A 6 4.80 37.48 44.94
N GLU A 7 5.64 37.75 43.96
CA GLU A 7 5.23 37.81 42.54
C GLU A 7 4.80 36.42 42.15
N ILE A 8 3.48 36.23 41.96
CA ILE A 8 2.92 35.04 41.32
C ILE A 8 3.37 35.15 39.86
N TYR A 9 4.45 34.46 39.50
CA TYR A 9 4.79 34.22 38.09
C TYR A 9 3.64 33.46 37.47
N ASN A 10 2.79 34.16 36.73
CA ASN A 10 1.70 33.55 35.97
C ASN A 10 2.37 32.74 34.84
N MET A 11 2.46 31.42 35.03
CA MET A 11 3.14 30.54 34.09
C MET A 11 2.33 30.53 32.77
N ILE A 12 2.88 31.13 31.74
CA ILE A 12 2.26 31.18 30.41
C ILE A 12 2.17 29.76 29.88
N ARG A 13 0.96 29.31 29.56
CA ARG A 13 0.74 27.99 28.97
C ARG A 13 0.63 28.12 27.48
N LEU A 14 1.24 27.20 26.74
CA LEU A 14 1.24 27.19 25.27
C LEU A 14 -0.18 27.16 24.66
N GLN A 15 -1.12 26.51 25.34
CA GLN A 15 -2.54 26.45 24.93
C GLN A 15 -3.24 27.83 24.94
N ASP A 16 -2.71 28.80 25.65
CA ASP A 16 -3.30 30.13 25.75
C ASP A 16 -2.73 31.10 24.68
N ILE A 17 -1.81 30.60 23.84
CA ILE A 17 -1.16 31.37 22.78
C ILE A 17 -1.58 30.80 21.41
N ASP A 18 -2.09 31.67 20.54
CA ASP A 18 -2.27 31.37 19.15
C ASP A 18 -0.90 31.26 18.45
N LEU A 19 -0.54 30.05 17.97
CA LEU A 19 0.76 29.80 17.36
C LEU A 19 1.06 30.68 16.14
N ASN A 20 0.04 31.17 15.44
CA ASN A 20 0.20 32.11 14.33
C ASN A 20 0.82 33.44 14.79
N LEU A 21 0.58 33.84 16.03
CA LEU A 21 1.18 35.04 16.59
C LEU A 21 2.70 34.86 16.75
N LEU A 22 3.17 33.68 17.07
CA LEU A 22 4.60 33.35 17.15
C LEU A 22 5.28 33.41 15.78
N VAL A 23 4.57 33.03 14.72
CA VAL A 23 5.05 33.17 13.32
C VAL A 23 5.25 34.68 13.01
N VAL A 24 4.27 35.50 13.34
CA VAL A 24 4.37 36.99 13.18
C VAL A 24 5.55 37.53 13.99
N PHE A 25 5.72 37.09 15.25
CA PHE A 25 6.83 37.49 16.10
C PHE A 25 8.18 37.16 15.46
N GLN A 26 8.36 35.91 15.01
CA GLN A 26 9.62 35.46 14.40
C GLN A 26 9.99 36.25 13.14
N LEU A 27 9.01 36.53 12.29
CA LEU A 27 9.22 37.38 11.13
C LEU A 27 9.53 38.82 11.50
N MET A 28 8.82 39.40 12.48
CA MET A 28 9.11 40.76 13.01
C MET A 28 10.51 40.82 13.61
N TYR A 29 10.92 39.78 14.32
CA TYR A 29 12.27 39.72 14.90
C TYR A 29 13.36 39.75 13.82
N ARG A 30 13.14 39.11 12.68
CA ARG A 30 14.05 39.08 11.54
C ARG A 30 14.02 40.37 10.71
N GLU A 31 12.83 40.82 10.28
CA GLU A 31 12.64 41.84 9.27
C GLU A 31 12.65 43.29 9.89
N ARG A 32 12.30 43.42 11.16
CA ARG A 32 12.24 44.70 11.90
C ARG A 32 11.29 45.74 11.28
N LYS A 33 10.45 45.36 10.31
CA LYS A 33 9.52 46.23 9.58
C LYS A 33 8.18 45.53 9.35
N THR A 34 7.10 46.13 9.88
CA THR A 34 5.74 45.58 9.77
C THR A 34 5.26 45.42 8.32
N GLY A 35 5.70 46.30 7.40
CA GLY A 35 5.36 46.25 5.99
C GLY A 35 5.92 45.01 5.30
N LEU A 36 7.20 44.66 5.57
CA LEU A 36 7.83 43.46 5.00
C LEU A 36 7.20 42.17 5.54
N VAL A 37 6.86 42.16 6.83
CA VAL A 37 6.16 41.00 7.45
C VAL A 37 4.77 40.83 6.86
N ALA A 38 4.04 41.93 6.63
CA ALA A 38 2.72 41.90 6.00
C ALA A 38 2.80 41.30 4.57
N GLU A 39 3.78 41.76 3.80
CA GLU A 39 4.01 41.24 2.42
C GLU A 39 4.33 39.73 2.44
N GLN A 40 5.26 39.28 3.29
CA GLN A 40 5.66 37.87 3.38
C GLN A 40 4.53 36.93 3.83
N LEU A 41 3.63 37.41 4.68
CA LEU A 41 2.49 36.63 5.18
C LEU A 41 1.23 36.77 4.33
N GLY A 42 1.23 37.63 3.30
CA GLY A 42 0.01 37.94 2.53
C GLY A 42 -1.05 38.65 3.38
N LEU A 43 -0.64 39.39 4.42
CA LEU A 43 -1.50 40.12 5.35
C LEU A 43 -1.45 41.63 5.08
N THR A 44 -2.37 42.37 5.73
CA THR A 44 -2.29 43.81 5.78
C THR A 44 -1.43 44.27 6.98
N GLN A 45 -0.80 45.43 6.89
CA GLN A 45 -0.02 45.99 8.05
C GLN A 45 -0.86 46.17 9.34
N PRO A 46 -2.13 46.60 9.28
CA PRO A 46 -3.00 46.56 10.46
C PRO A 46 -3.18 45.17 11.07
N ALA A 47 -3.29 44.15 10.23
CA ALA A 47 -3.41 42.74 10.71
C ALA A 47 -2.15 42.28 11.47
N VAL A 48 -0.96 42.58 10.95
CA VAL A 48 0.31 42.33 11.64
C VAL A 48 0.39 43.09 12.96
N SER A 49 -0.02 44.36 12.98
CA SER A 49 -0.04 45.18 14.19
C SER A 49 -1.00 44.62 15.26
N ASN A 50 -2.18 44.15 14.85
CA ASN A 50 -3.14 43.53 15.74
C ASN A 50 -2.61 42.20 16.31
N ALA A 51 -1.95 41.36 15.46
CA ALA A 51 -1.31 40.14 15.91
C ALA A 51 -0.25 40.41 16.98
N LEU A 52 0.61 41.41 16.76
CA LEU A 52 1.60 41.81 17.75
C LEU A 52 0.95 42.35 19.03
N ALA A 53 -0.14 43.14 18.95
CA ALA A 53 -0.86 43.63 20.12
C ALA A 53 -1.45 42.46 20.95
N ARG A 54 -2.02 41.44 20.31
CA ARG A 54 -2.51 40.24 20.99
C ARG A 54 -1.37 39.47 21.68
N LEU A 55 -0.22 39.34 21.03
CA LEU A 55 0.92 38.64 21.59
C LEU A 55 1.54 39.40 22.77
N ARG A 56 1.61 40.73 22.71
CA ARG A 56 2.02 41.60 23.83
C ARG A 56 1.18 41.38 25.09
N LEU A 57 -0.14 41.31 24.90
CA LEU A 57 -1.06 41.02 26.02
C LEU A 57 -0.82 39.63 26.60
N ALA A 58 -0.63 38.63 25.75
CA ALA A 58 -0.43 37.26 26.17
C ALA A 58 0.92 37.06 26.91
N LEU A 59 1.97 37.74 26.46
CA LEU A 59 3.32 37.63 27.04
C LEU A 59 3.64 38.71 28.09
N ASN A 60 2.74 39.68 28.27
CA ASN A 60 2.92 40.84 29.17
C ASN A 60 4.24 41.58 28.90
N ASP A 61 4.62 41.74 27.62
CA ASP A 61 5.82 42.46 27.18
C ASP A 61 5.55 43.16 25.84
N GLU A 62 6.15 44.34 25.64
CA GLU A 62 5.98 45.12 24.39
C GLU A 62 6.62 44.46 23.17
N LEU A 63 7.50 43.51 23.33
CA LEU A 63 8.23 42.72 22.34
C LEU A 63 9.10 43.55 21.40
N PHE A 64 8.57 44.69 20.91
CA PHE A 64 9.29 45.57 20.00
C PHE A 64 8.97 47.03 20.31
N GLU A 65 10.01 47.84 20.39
CA GLU A 65 9.95 49.30 20.53
C GLU A 65 10.10 49.96 19.14
N ARG A 66 9.34 51.03 18.91
CA ARG A 66 9.45 51.80 17.69
C ARG A 66 10.64 52.74 17.72
N THR A 67 11.52 52.67 16.73
CA THR A 67 12.68 53.57 16.60
C THR A 67 12.69 54.22 15.23
N ALA A 68 13.57 55.23 15.05
CA ALA A 68 13.75 55.88 13.73
C ALA A 68 14.22 54.91 12.61
N ARG A 69 14.81 53.76 12.98
CA ARG A 69 15.34 52.77 12.06
C ARG A 69 14.44 51.54 11.91
N GLY A 70 13.26 51.54 12.50
CA GLY A 70 12.32 50.38 12.49
C GLY A 70 11.98 49.90 13.88
N MET A 71 11.64 48.63 14.02
CA MET A 71 11.25 48.00 15.28
C MET A 71 12.48 47.35 15.94
N ARG A 72 12.76 47.71 17.21
CA ARG A 72 13.83 47.11 18.02
C ARG A 72 13.24 46.15 19.04
N PRO A 73 13.73 44.92 19.15
CA PRO A 73 13.23 43.96 20.14
C PRO A 73 13.53 44.43 21.57
N THR A 74 12.68 44.04 22.49
CA THR A 74 12.94 44.15 23.95
C THR A 74 13.92 43.04 24.36
N PRO A 75 14.57 43.17 25.54
CA PRO A 75 15.40 42.10 26.09
C PRO A 75 14.64 40.80 26.28
N PHE A 76 13.35 40.85 26.59
CA PHE A 76 12.50 39.67 26.67
C PHE A 76 12.32 39.01 25.28
N ALA A 77 12.03 39.80 24.25
CA ALA A 77 11.93 39.32 22.87
C ALA A 77 13.23 38.66 22.38
N ASP A 78 14.40 39.27 22.74
CA ASP A 78 15.71 38.68 22.42
C ASP A 78 15.89 37.31 23.09
N ASN A 79 15.50 37.17 24.37
CA ASN A 79 15.62 35.92 25.12
C ASN A 79 14.76 34.78 24.56
N ILE A 80 13.57 35.06 24.02
CA ILE A 80 12.67 34.02 23.51
C ILE A 80 12.86 33.72 22.02
N ALA A 81 13.51 34.62 21.26
CA ALA A 81 13.56 34.55 19.79
C ALA A 81 14.16 33.25 19.25
N GLU A 82 15.26 32.80 19.84
CA GLU A 82 15.92 31.55 19.43
C GLU A 82 15.03 30.33 19.70
N SER A 83 14.46 30.23 20.89
CA SER A 83 13.59 29.12 21.29
C SER A 83 12.30 29.06 20.45
N VAL A 84 11.70 30.21 20.17
CA VAL A 84 10.50 30.30 19.30
C VAL A 84 10.86 29.91 17.88
N GLY A 85 11.98 30.39 17.35
CA GLY A 85 12.45 30.03 16.01
C GLY A 85 12.69 28.53 15.86
N TYR A 86 13.38 27.93 16.84
CA TYR A 86 13.61 26.47 16.86
C TYR A 86 12.31 25.66 16.91
N ALA A 87 11.37 26.07 17.81
CA ALA A 87 10.08 25.40 17.92
C ALA A 87 9.27 25.45 16.62
N LEU A 88 9.18 26.64 15.97
CA LEU A 88 8.48 26.80 14.71
C LEU A 88 9.13 26.01 13.56
N SER A 89 10.47 25.98 13.49
CA SER A 89 11.20 25.16 12.51
C SER A 89 10.89 23.68 12.72
N THR A 90 11.00 23.20 13.96
CA THR A 90 10.70 21.78 14.27
C THR A 90 9.26 21.40 13.92
N LEU A 91 8.30 22.27 14.18
CA LEU A 91 6.91 22.05 13.77
C LEU A 91 6.76 22.03 12.25
N GLN A 92 7.41 22.97 11.55
CA GLN A 92 7.38 23.03 10.10
C GLN A 92 8.00 21.78 9.45
N ASP A 93 9.13 21.32 10.01
CA ASP A 93 9.80 20.11 9.55
C ASP A 93 8.91 18.88 9.77
N GLY A 94 8.25 18.78 10.93
CA GLY A 94 7.29 17.72 11.22
C GLY A 94 6.05 17.73 10.31
N LEU A 95 5.52 18.93 10.00
CA LEU A 95 4.37 19.08 9.09
C LEU A 95 4.73 18.81 7.63
N ASN A 96 5.98 19.09 7.24
CA ASN A 96 6.50 18.84 5.90
C ASN A 96 7.24 17.49 5.81
N TYR A 97 7.17 16.68 6.87
CA TYR A 97 7.79 15.37 6.88
C TYR A 97 7.15 14.51 5.78
N GLN A 98 7.76 14.53 4.61
CA GLN A 98 7.56 13.55 3.57
C GLN A 98 8.64 12.49 3.79
N GLU A 99 8.25 11.40 4.40
CA GLU A 99 9.08 10.22 4.46
C GLU A 99 9.42 9.84 3.01
N ARG A 100 10.67 10.10 2.60
CA ARG A 100 11.14 9.62 1.31
C ARG A 100 11.55 8.17 1.48
N PHE A 101 10.78 7.27 0.93
CA PHE A 101 11.18 5.88 0.86
C PHE A 101 12.34 5.73 -0.13
N ASP A 102 13.48 5.29 0.38
CA ASP A 102 14.65 4.94 -0.43
C ASP A 102 14.83 3.43 -0.42
N PRO A 103 14.58 2.73 -1.54
CA PRO A 103 14.65 1.27 -1.59
C PRO A 103 16.06 0.72 -1.37
N LEU A 104 17.13 1.50 -1.67
CA LEU A 104 18.50 1.03 -1.51
C LEU A 104 18.93 0.94 -0.03
N SER A 105 18.41 1.82 0.81
CA SER A 105 18.77 1.90 2.23
C SER A 105 17.71 1.33 3.17
N SER A 106 16.49 1.08 2.67
CA SER A 106 15.38 0.57 3.48
C SER A 106 15.54 -0.91 3.82
N ASP A 107 15.30 -1.26 5.09
CA ASP A 107 15.21 -2.62 5.62
C ASP A 107 13.74 -3.08 5.85
N ARG A 108 12.79 -2.38 5.24
CA ARG A 108 11.36 -2.65 5.38
C ARG A 108 11.02 -4.07 4.92
N SER A 109 10.17 -4.75 5.70
CA SER A 109 9.55 -6.00 5.30
C SER A 109 8.16 -5.73 4.74
N PHE A 110 7.88 -6.26 3.54
CA PHE A 110 6.55 -6.20 2.93
C PHE A 110 5.87 -7.55 3.02
N CYS A 111 4.58 -7.54 3.36
CA CYS A 111 3.75 -8.73 3.40
C CYS A 111 2.70 -8.69 2.29
N ILE A 112 2.65 -9.75 1.47
CA ILE A 112 1.69 -9.87 0.37
C ILE A 112 0.76 -11.05 0.63
N ASN A 113 -0.55 -10.81 0.61
CA ASN A 113 -1.52 -11.88 0.53
C ASN A 113 -1.68 -12.33 -0.93
N MET A 114 -1.37 -13.60 -1.22
CA MET A 114 -1.56 -14.20 -2.54
C MET A 114 -1.72 -15.72 -2.45
N THR A 115 -2.11 -16.33 -3.56
CA THR A 115 -2.17 -17.79 -3.68
C THR A 115 -0.82 -18.35 -4.13
N ASP A 116 -0.68 -19.69 -4.03
CA ASP A 116 0.44 -20.44 -4.59
C ASP A 116 0.71 -20.14 -6.08
N LEU A 117 -0.33 -19.86 -6.86
CA LEU A 117 -0.19 -19.39 -8.25
C LEU A 117 0.53 -18.03 -8.34
N GLY A 118 0.17 -17.11 -7.47
CA GLY A 118 0.82 -15.80 -7.38
C GLY A 118 2.28 -15.95 -6.99
N GLU A 119 2.57 -16.80 -6.00
CA GLU A 119 3.93 -17.05 -5.53
C GLU A 119 4.83 -17.58 -6.64
N ILE A 120 4.40 -18.60 -7.36
CA ILE A 120 5.20 -19.19 -8.46
C ILE A 120 5.41 -18.20 -9.61
N TYR A 121 4.39 -17.44 -9.96
CA TYR A 121 4.46 -16.53 -11.10
C TYR A 121 5.22 -15.26 -10.78
N MET A 122 5.04 -14.70 -9.57
CA MET A 122 5.51 -13.37 -9.27
C MET A 122 6.83 -13.35 -8.46
N LEU A 123 6.98 -14.23 -7.45
CA LEU A 123 8.11 -14.13 -6.53
C LEU A 123 9.47 -14.30 -7.21
N PRO A 124 9.69 -15.21 -8.16
CA PRO A 124 11.01 -15.34 -8.79
C PRO A 124 11.50 -14.04 -9.44
N ARG A 125 10.62 -13.36 -10.18
CA ARG A 125 10.95 -12.10 -10.84
C ARG A 125 11.06 -10.94 -9.86
N LEU A 126 10.18 -10.89 -8.87
CA LEU A 126 10.22 -9.88 -7.82
C LEU A 126 11.51 -9.96 -7.00
N MET A 127 11.87 -11.17 -6.53
CA MET A 127 13.07 -11.37 -5.72
C MET A 127 14.36 -11.13 -6.50
N ALA A 128 14.40 -11.47 -7.79
CA ALA A 128 15.53 -11.13 -8.65
C ALA A 128 15.71 -9.60 -8.77
N TYR A 129 14.61 -8.86 -8.96
CA TYR A 129 14.66 -7.39 -8.99
C TYR A 129 15.12 -6.79 -7.65
N LEU A 130 14.56 -7.29 -6.53
CA LEU A 130 14.90 -6.78 -5.20
C LEU A 130 16.37 -7.04 -4.84
N ALA A 131 16.92 -8.19 -5.21
CA ALA A 131 18.32 -8.51 -4.97
C ALA A 131 19.29 -7.48 -5.59
N GLU A 132 18.91 -6.89 -6.72
CA GLU A 132 19.73 -5.91 -7.43
C GLU A 132 19.46 -4.46 -6.98
N HIS A 133 18.19 -4.11 -6.74
CA HIS A 133 17.75 -2.73 -6.59
C HIS A 133 17.31 -2.34 -5.18
N ALA A 134 17.08 -3.32 -4.29
CA ALA A 134 16.62 -3.10 -2.93
C ALA A 134 17.04 -4.25 -1.98
N PRO A 135 18.36 -4.50 -1.81
CA PRO A 135 18.90 -5.74 -1.26
C PRO A 135 18.54 -5.99 0.21
N ASN A 136 18.18 -4.96 0.96
CA ASN A 136 17.82 -5.07 2.38
C ASN A 136 16.32 -5.25 2.61
N ILE A 137 15.50 -5.10 1.57
CA ILE A 137 14.05 -5.29 1.65
C ILE A 137 13.75 -6.78 1.69
N SER A 138 12.88 -7.17 2.62
CA SER A 138 12.36 -8.53 2.71
C SER A 138 10.89 -8.59 2.29
N VAL A 139 10.49 -9.76 1.75
CA VAL A 139 9.11 -10.04 1.37
C VAL A 139 8.65 -11.30 2.06
N SER A 140 7.45 -11.24 2.62
CA SER A 140 6.74 -12.41 3.14
C SER A 140 5.41 -12.57 2.40
N THR A 141 4.94 -13.81 2.28
CA THR A 141 3.63 -14.09 1.73
C THR A 141 2.76 -14.76 2.78
N ILE A 142 1.48 -14.45 2.73
CA ILE A 142 0.47 -15.18 3.49
C ILE A 142 -0.68 -15.57 2.57
N ARG A 143 -1.40 -16.58 2.97
CA ARG A 143 -2.63 -17.01 2.33
C ARG A 143 -3.76 -16.94 3.33
N ASP A 144 -4.21 -15.74 3.62
CA ASP A 144 -5.40 -15.56 4.45
C ASP A 144 -6.67 -15.47 3.59
N ARG A 145 -7.76 -15.90 4.18
CA ARG A 145 -9.02 -16.11 3.52
C ARG A 145 -10.12 -15.49 4.36
N GLY A 146 -10.75 -14.46 3.83
CA GLY A 146 -11.98 -13.99 4.42
C GLY A 146 -11.89 -12.68 5.22
N GLN A 147 -12.51 -12.65 6.39
CA GLN A 147 -12.67 -11.41 7.17
C GLN A 147 -11.37 -10.91 7.79
N SER A 148 -10.47 -11.83 8.15
CA SER A 148 -9.14 -11.53 8.68
C SER A 148 -8.29 -10.72 7.70
N LEU A 149 -8.34 -11.01 6.39
CA LEU A 149 -7.60 -10.26 5.38
C LEU A 149 -7.94 -8.76 5.36
N LYS A 150 -9.22 -8.38 5.59
CA LYS A 150 -9.59 -6.96 5.67
C LYS A 150 -8.94 -6.26 6.84
N GLU A 151 -8.97 -6.90 8.01
CA GLU A 151 -8.38 -6.38 9.25
C GLU A 151 -6.84 -6.31 9.14
N GLU A 152 -6.22 -7.28 8.50
CA GLU A 152 -4.78 -7.32 8.27
C GLU A 152 -4.31 -6.23 7.30
N LEU A 153 -5.04 -5.96 6.22
CA LEU A 153 -4.80 -4.85 5.32
C LEU A 153 -5.05 -3.49 6.00
N GLU A 154 -6.06 -3.40 6.88
CA GLU A 154 -6.36 -2.17 7.63
C GLU A 154 -5.31 -1.88 8.70
N SER A 155 -4.84 -2.90 9.41
CA SER A 155 -3.78 -2.77 10.42
C SER A 155 -2.40 -2.52 9.81
N GLY A 156 -2.18 -2.94 8.55
CA GLY A 156 -0.90 -2.88 7.86
C GLY A 156 0.01 -4.07 8.13
N SER A 157 -0.49 -5.15 8.73
CA SER A 157 0.24 -6.41 8.81
C SER A 157 0.35 -7.09 7.44
N VAL A 158 -0.55 -6.75 6.52
CA VAL A 158 -0.48 -7.05 5.09
C VAL A 158 -0.44 -5.74 4.31
N ASP A 159 0.58 -5.57 3.48
CA ASP A 159 0.75 -4.37 2.65
C ASP A 159 -0.11 -4.41 1.39
N LEU A 160 -0.15 -5.56 0.72
CA LEU A 160 -0.86 -5.79 -0.54
C LEU A 160 -1.59 -7.13 -0.54
N ALA A 161 -2.72 -7.19 -1.23
CA ALA A 161 -3.36 -8.45 -1.57
C ALA A 161 -3.46 -8.58 -3.10
N ILE A 162 -3.08 -9.73 -3.66
CA ILE A 162 -3.06 -9.94 -5.10
C ILE A 162 -3.91 -11.16 -5.45
N GLY A 163 -4.86 -10.97 -6.35
CA GLY A 163 -5.74 -12.04 -6.81
C GLY A 163 -7.09 -11.56 -7.30
N LEU A 164 -8.01 -12.51 -7.42
CA LEU A 164 -9.42 -12.26 -7.67
C LEU A 164 -10.15 -12.24 -6.31
N LEU A 165 -10.26 -11.06 -5.71
CA LEU A 165 -10.74 -10.85 -4.34
C LEU A 165 -11.98 -9.94 -4.31
N PRO A 166 -13.15 -10.44 -4.75
CA PRO A 166 -14.37 -9.65 -4.88
C PRO A 166 -14.91 -9.14 -3.54
N GLN A 167 -14.42 -9.66 -2.41
CA GLN A 167 -14.80 -9.23 -1.07
C GLN A 167 -14.12 -7.93 -0.63
N LEU A 168 -13.05 -7.49 -1.33
CA LEU A 168 -12.34 -6.24 -1.03
C LEU A 168 -12.96 -5.09 -1.84
N GLU A 169 -13.97 -4.43 -1.27
CA GLU A 169 -14.72 -3.33 -1.90
C GLU A 169 -14.48 -2.00 -1.18
N ALA A 170 -15.39 -1.61 -0.27
CA ALA A 170 -15.32 -0.34 0.43
C ALA A 170 -14.08 -0.26 1.34
N GLY A 171 -13.34 0.83 1.22
CA GLY A 171 -12.13 1.07 2.02
C GLY A 171 -10.82 0.59 1.37
N PHE A 172 -10.91 -0.08 0.23
CA PHE A 172 -9.75 -0.57 -0.50
C PHE A 172 -9.63 0.11 -1.86
N TYR A 173 -8.39 0.38 -2.26
CA TYR A 173 -8.05 0.70 -3.63
C TYR A 173 -7.63 -0.57 -4.36
N GLN A 174 -7.85 -0.59 -5.66
CA GLN A 174 -7.42 -1.69 -6.51
C GLN A 174 -6.78 -1.17 -7.80
N ARG A 175 -5.88 -1.97 -8.36
CA ARG A 175 -5.27 -1.75 -9.67
C ARG A 175 -5.18 -3.08 -10.40
N ARG A 176 -5.69 -3.12 -11.64
CA ARG A 176 -5.59 -4.32 -12.49
C ARG A 176 -4.13 -4.59 -12.82
N LEU A 177 -3.73 -5.86 -12.76
CA LEU A 177 -2.42 -6.34 -13.19
C LEU A 177 -2.52 -7.04 -14.54
N PHE A 178 -3.25 -8.16 -14.63
CA PHE A 178 -3.39 -8.95 -15.85
C PHE A 178 -4.67 -9.77 -15.85
N GLU A 179 -4.97 -10.39 -17.00
CA GLU A 179 -6.00 -11.39 -17.11
C GLU A 179 -5.41 -12.80 -17.13
N GLN A 180 -6.20 -13.78 -16.69
CA GLN A 180 -5.79 -15.15 -16.52
C GLN A 180 -6.83 -16.08 -17.13
N ASP A 181 -6.47 -16.73 -18.22
CA ASP A 181 -7.29 -17.76 -18.85
C ASP A 181 -7.16 -19.13 -18.17
N TYR A 182 -8.08 -20.01 -18.48
CA TYR A 182 -8.12 -21.38 -17.99
C TYR A 182 -7.97 -22.36 -19.13
N VAL A 183 -7.17 -23.39 -18.89
CA VAL A 183 -6.85 -24.44 -19.83
C VAL A 183 -6.98 -25.81 -19.18
N CYS A 184 -7.07 -26.85 -19.99
CA CYS A 184 -6.97 -28.25 -19.56
C CYS A 184 -5.52 -28.72 -19.67
N LEU A 185 -5.02 -29.33 -18.60
CA LEU A 185 -3.68 -29.90 -18.51
C LEU A 185 -3.80 -31.42 -18.45
N MET A 186 -3.06 -32.14 -19.33
CA MET A 186 -2.99 -33.60 -19.40
C MET A 186 -1.54 -34.04 -19.68
N ARG A 187 -1.19 -35.29 -19.36
CA ARG A 187 0.14 -35.81 -19.66
C ARG A 187 0.32 -36.04 -21.17
N GLU A 188 1.55 -36.04 -21.62
CA GLU A 188 1.93 -36.57 -22.93
C GLU A 188 1.54 -38.05 -23.03
N GLY A 189 0.92 -38.45 -24.19
CA GLY A 189 0.38 -39.79 -24.37
C GLY A 189 -0.92 -40.09 -23.61
N HIS A 190 -1.62 -39.06 -23.11
CA HIS A 190 -3.02 -39.21 -22.65
C HIS A 190 -3.92 -39.63 -23.82
N PRO A 191 -4.97 -40.46 -23.61
CA PRO A 191 -5.86 -40.92 -24.71
C PRO A 191 -6.40 -39.80 -25.62
N TYR A 192 -6.62 -38.61 -25.06
CA TYR A 192 -7.12 -37.44 -25.80
C TYR A 192 -6.00 -36.39 -26.14
N ALA A 193 -4.75 -36.76 -26.02
CA ALA A 193 -3.64 -35.81 -26.25
C ALA A 193 -3.51 -35.39 -27.72
N GLU A 194 -3.65 -36.36 -28.66
CA GLU A 194 -3.49 -36.14 -30.10
C GLU A 194 -4.79 -35.70 -30.79
N GLU A 195 -5.94 -35.86 -30.14
CA GLU A 195 -7.23 -35.57 -30.71
C GLU A 195 -7.71 -34.15 -30.41
N HIS A 196 -8.75 -33.71 -31.14
CA HIS A 196 -9.47 -32.50 -30.76
C HIS A 196 -10.21 -32.75 -29.44
N PHE A 197 -9.83 -31.99 -28.39
CA PHE A 197 -10.39 -32.15 -27.05
C PHE A 197 -11.77 -31.50 -26.96
N THR A 198 -12.80 -32.33 -26.95
CA THR A 198 -14.21 -31.91 -27.00
C THR A 198 -14.83 -31.88 -25.61
N LEU A 199 -16.04 -31.33 -25.53
CA LEU A 199 -16.84 -31.35 -24.30
C LEU A 199 -17.18 -32.78 -23.85
N GLU A 200 -17.38 -33.71 -24.81
CA GLU A 200 -17.63 -35.12 -24.55
C GLU A 200 -16.41 -35.78 -23.91
N SER A 201 -15.23 -35.65 -24.55
CA SER A 201 -13.94 -36.15 -24.01
C SER A 201 -13.65 -35.61 -22.61
N PHE A 202 -13.97 -34.31 -22.38
CA PHE A 202 -13.83 -33.69 -21.09
C PHE A 202 -14.76 -34.32 -20.04
N SER A 203 -16.00 -34.57 -20.38
CA SER A 203 -17.00 -35.14 -19.45
C SER A 203 -16.73 -36.63 -19.12
N GLU A 204 -16.17 -37.40 -20.06
CA GLU A 204 -15.80 -38.80 -19.87
C GLU A 204 -14.50 -38.99 -19.06
N SER A 205 -13.69 -37.98 -18.98
CA SER A 205 -12.40 -38.03 -18.29
C SER A 205 -12.54 -37.99 -16.78
N GLU A 206 -11.54 -38.53 -16.07
CA GLU A 206 -11.39 -38.36 -14.62
C GLU A 206 -10.63 -37.06 -14.32
N HIS A 207 -11.09 -36.29 -13.32
CA HIS A 207 -10.58 -34.94 -13.05
C HIS A 207 -9.95 -34.79 -11.69
N ILE A 208 -8.92 -33.94 -11.65
CA ILE A 208 -8.46 -33.25 -10.43
C ILE A 208 -9.30 -32.00 -10.27
N ILE A 209 -10.01 -31.91 -9.14
CA ILE A 209 -10.77 -30.73 -8.75
C ILE A 209 -9.92 -29.89 -7.79
N ILE A 210 -9.70 -28.62 -8.12
CA ILE A 210 -8.94 -27.71 -7.27
C ILE A 210 -9.94 -26.86 -6.48
N GLU A 211 -10.14 -27.23 -5.21
CA GLU A 211 -11.06 -26.55 -4.30
C GLU A 211 -10.37 -25.31 -3.67
N ALA A 212 -10.02 -24.33 -4.50
CA ALA A 212 -9.50 -23.05 -4.03
C ALA A 212 -10.65 -22.17 -3.52
N GLN A 213 -11.24 -22.59 -2.40
CA GLN A 213 -12.32 -21.84 -1.73
C GLN A 213 -11.83 -20.43 -1.37
N ASP A 214 -12.75 -19.46 -1.40
CA ASP A 214 -12.51 -18.04 -1.12
C ASP A 214 -11.59 -17.31 -2.10
N THR A 215 -11.14 -17.98 -3.15
CA THR A 215 -10.57 -17.33 -4.32
C THR A 215 -11.61 -17.26 -5.43
N GLY A 216 -11.46 -16.30 -6.36
CA GLY A 216 -12.34 -16.23 -7.52
C GLY A 216 -12.31 -17.49 -8.40
N HIS A 217 -11.30 -18.35 -8.24
CA HIS A 217 -11.18 -19.63 -8.92
C HIS A 217 -12.29 -20.64 -8.52
N GLY A 218 -12.86 -20.53 -7.33
CA GLY A 218 -14.04 -21.32 -6.95
C GLY A 218 -15.30 -21.06 -7.80
N ARG A 219 -15.29 -20.00 -8.62
CA ARG A 219 -16.36 -19.72 -9.60
C ARG A 219 -16.37 -20.73 -10.75
N ILE A 220 -15.21 -21.31 -11.10
CA ILE A 220 -15.10 -22.29 -12.19
C ILE A 220 -15.97 -23.49 -11.88
N GLU A 221 -15.85 -24.05 -10.68
CA GLU A 221 -16.64 -25.19 -10.26
C GLU A 221 -18.15 -24.90 -10.32
N LYS A 222 -18.53 -23.71 -9.88
CA LYS A 222 -19.93 -23.27 -9.96
C LYS A 222 -20.41 -23.07 -11.40
N LEU A 223 -19.54 -22.59 -12.29
CA LEU A 223 -19.85 -22.38 -13.70
C LEU A 223 -20.01 -23.69 -14.40
N LEU A 224 -19.08 -24.64 -14.22
CA LEU A 224 -19.14 -25.97 -14.79
C LEU A 224 -20.37 -26.75 -14.31
N ALA A 225 -20.68 -26.65 -13.01
CA ALA A 225 -21.88 -27.27 -12.47
C ALA A 225 -23.19 -26.68 -13.06
N LYS A 226 -23.24 -25.35 -13.28
CA LYS A 226 -24.38 -24.69 -13.94
C LYS A 226 -24.55 -25.07 -15.41
N SER A 227 -23.46 -25.39 -16.12
CA SER A 227 -23.48 -25.85 -17.49
C SER A 227 -23.98 -27.31 -17.63
N GLY A 228 -24.38 -27.94 -16.53
CA GLY A 228 -24.86 -29.33 -16.51
C GLY A 228 -23.74 -30.38 -16.71
N LEU A 229 -22.49 -29.96 -16.65
CA LEU A 229 -21.32 -30.82 -16.80
C LEU A 229 -21.01 -31.53 -15.48
N LEU A 230 -21.31 -32.81 -15.46
CA LEU A 230 -20.90 -33.70 -14.38
C LEU A 230 -19.50 -34.22 -14.72
N ARG A 231 -18.52 -33.84 -13.94
CA ARG A 231 -17.14 -34.35 -14.02
C ARG A 231 -16.93 -35.44 -13.00
N VAL A 232 -16.23 -36.51 -13.41
CA VAL A 232 -15.81 -37.54 -12.46
C VAL A 232 -14.63 -37.01 -11.64
N SER A 233 -14.92 -36.57 -10.43
CA SER A 233 -13.88 -36.11 -9.50
C SER A 233 -13.14 -37.30 -8.91
N LYS A 234 -11.90 -37.51 -9.31
CA LYS A 234 -11.04 -38.57 -8.77
C LYS A 234 -10.17 -38.09 -7.60
N LEU A 235 -9.75 -36.82 -7.65
CA LEU A 235 -8.90 -36.21 -6.67
C LEU A 235 -9.35 -34.78 -6.42
N LYS A 236 -9.31 -34.34 -5.16
CA LYS A 236 -9.55 -32.96 -4.73
C LYS A 236 -8.31 -32.38 -4.09
N LEU A 237 -7.91 -31.19 -4.51
CA LEU A 237 -6.70 -30.50 -4.03
C LEU A 237 -7.07 -29.10 -3.54
N PRO A 238 -6.47 -28.63 -2.44
CA PRO A 238 -6.66 -27.27 -1.97
C PRO A 238 -5.75 -26.24 -2.65
N HIS A 239 -4.77 -26.69 -3.46
CA HIS A 239 -3.73 -25.89 -4.08
C HIS A 239 -3.51 -26.26 -5.55
N PHE A 240 -3.12 -25.28 -6.36
CA PHE A 240 -2.90 -25.49 -7.79
C PHE A 240 -1.57 -26.19 -8.10
N ILE A 241 -0.51 -25.88 -7.35
CA ILE A 241 0.87 -26.26 -7.68
C ILE A 241 1.10 -27.76 -7.80
N SER A 242 0.40 -28.59 -7.03
CA SER A 242 0.57 -30.04 -7.08
C SER A 242 -0.12 -30.71 -8.28
N ALA A 243 -1.10 -30.03 -8.89
CA ALA A 243 -1.87 -30.62 -10.00
C ALA A 243 -0.99 -31.02 -11.22
N PRO A 244 -0.06 -30.19 -11.74
CA PRO A 244 0.79 -30.58 -12.87
C PRO A 244 1.63 -31.83 -12.60
N TYR A 245 2.16 -31.98 -11.39
CA TYR A 245 2.99 -33.13 -11.00
C TYR A 245 2.20 -34.44 -10.93
N ILE A 246 0.92 -34.34 -10.55
CA ILE A 246 0.03 -35.52 -10.50
C ILE A 246 -0.45 -35.87 -11.91
N VAL A 247 -0.83 -34.87 -12.68
CA VAL A 247 -1.21 -35.05 -14.11
C VAL A 247 -0.09 -35.71 -14.88
N ALA A 248 1.19 -35.35 -14.66
CA ALA A 248 2.34 -35.97 -15.34
C ALA A 248 2.48 -37.49 -15.12
N LYS A 249 1.81 -38.05 -14.10
CA LYS A 249 1.92 -39.45 -13.73
C LYS A 249 0.59 -40.26 -13.82
N THR A 250 -0.47 -39.62 -14.30
CA THR A 250 -1.82 -40.19 -14.32
C THR A 250 -2.56 -39.80 -15.59
N ASP A 251 -3.71 -40.44 -15.84
CA ASP A 251 -4.64 -40.02 -16.89
C ASP A 251 -5.68 -39.00 -16.37
N LEU A 252 -5.40 -38.34 -15.26
CA LEU A 252 -6.28 -37.31 -14.76
C LEU A 252 -6.06 -35.98 -15.52
N ILE A 253 -7.16 -35.29 -15.75
CA ILE A 253 -7.14 -33.95 -16.34
C ILE A 253 -7.32 -32.90 -15.24
N ALA A 254 -6.57 -31.82 -15.33
CA ALA A 254 -6.74 -30.68 -14.45
C ALA A 254 -7.13 -29.42 -15.23
N THR A 255 -8.14 -28.68 -14.73
CA THR A 255 -8.41 -27.31 -15.17
C THR A 255 -7.52 -26.39 -14.34
N VAL A 256 -6.58 -25.74 -15.00
CA VAL A 256 -5.59 -24.85 -14.37
C VAL A 256 -5.52 -23.52 -15.11
N THR A 257 -4.84 -22.55 -14.53
CA THR A 257 -4.56 -21.29 -15.21
C THR A 257 -3.52 -21.50 -16.30
N GLU A 258 -3.67 -20.78 -17.43
CA GLU A 258 -2.76 -20.89 -18.57
C GLU A 258 -1.30 -20.61 -18.16
N LYS A 259 -1.05 -19.59 -17.35
CA LYS A 259 0.31 -19.26 -16.88
C LYS A 259 0.96 -20.42 -16.12
N LEU A 260 0.22 -21.12 -15.25
CA LEU A 260 0.73 -22.32 -14.57
C LEU A 260 1.00 -23.45 -15.56
N ALA A 261 0.08 -23.67 -16.49
CA ALA A 261 0.23 -24.71 -17.51
C ALA A 261 1.50 -24.48 -18.35
N LEU A 262 1.72 -23.25 -18.83
CA LEU A 262 2.90 -22.91 -19.64
C LEU A 262 4.22 -23.04 -18.86
N GLN A 263 4.24 -22.68 -17.58
CA GLN A 263 5.43 -22.79 -16.73
C GLN A 263 5.82 -24.24 -16.43
N THR A 264 4.85 -25.17 -16.44
CA THR A 264 5.09 -26.55 -16.00
C THR A 264 5.08 -27.56 -17.13
N SER A 265 4.48 -27.25 -18.27
CA SER A 265 4.27 -28.19 -19.35
C SER A 265 5.57 -28.74 -19.94
N GLU A 266 6.52 -27.89 -20.26
CA GLU A 266 7.80 -28.30 -20.88
C GLU A 266 8.59 -29.25 -19.98
N ASN A 267 8.73 -28.87 -18.71
CA ASN A 267 9.55 -29.60 -17.73
C ASN A 267 8.92 -30.94 -17.29
N LEU A 268 7.61 -31.08 -17.39
CA LEU A 268 6.87 -32.26 -16.91
C LEU A 268 6.32 -33.12 -18.03
N GLY A 269 6.55 -32.78 -19.30
CA GLY A 269 5.98 -33.53 -20.46
C GLY A 269 4.47 -33.47 -20.45
N LEU A 270 3.89 -32.25 -20.36
CA LEU A 270 2.44 -32.07 -20.31
C LEU A 270 1.94 -31.37 -21.56
N ILE A 271 0.73 -31.69 -21.93
CA ILE A 271 -0.01 -31.07 -23.03
C ILE A 271 -1.05 -30.11 -22.49
N VAL A 272 -1.04 -28.92 -23.06
CA VAL A 272 -2.01 -27.87 -22.76
C VAL A 272 -3.07 -27.86 -23.88
N LYS A 273 -4.32 -28.01 -23.49
CA LYS A 273 -5.46 -27.91 -24.42
C LYS A 273 -6.36 -26.74 -24.04
N PRO A 274 -6.93 -26.05 -25.01
CA PRO A 274 -8.00 -25.09 -24.73
C PRO A 274 -9.12 -25.77 -23.93
N HIS A 275 -9.69 -25.02 -22.99
CA HIS A 275 -10.81 -25.55 -22.21
C HIS A 275 -12.05 -25.64 -23.08
N PRO A 276 -12.77 -26.83 -23.14
CA PRO A 276 -13.89 -27.00 -24.05
C PRO A 276 -15.16 -26.23 -23.63
N VAL A 277 -15.17 -25.69 -22.43
CA VAL A 277 -16.19 -24.74 -21.95
C VAL A 277 -15.63 -23.36 -21.99
N ASP A 278 -16.43 -22.41 -22.46
CA ASP A 278 -16.07 -20.96 -22.39
C ASP A 278 -16.09 -20.48 -20.94
N ILE A 279 -14.90 -20.34 -20.37
CA ILE A 279 -14.69 -19.83 -19.01
C ILE A 279 -14.21 -18.38 -19.12
N PRO A 280 -14.95 -17.41 -18.57
CA PRO A 280 -14.48 -16.02 -18.59
C PRO A 280 -13.13 -15.87 -17.89
N PRO A 281 -12.20 -15.09 -18.46
CA PRO A 281 -10.91 -14.82 -17.86
C PRO A 281 -11.03 -14.30 -16.43
N ALA A 282 -10.09 -14.68 -15.60
CA ALA A 282 -9.98 -14.13 -14.24
C ALA A 282 -9.16 -12.85 -14.26
N GLN A 283 -9.75 -11.76 -13.83
CA GLN A 283 -9.07 -10.48 -13.71
C GLN A 283 -8.28 -10.43 -12.40
N ILE A 284 -6.96 -10.44 -12.49
CA ILE A 284 -6.08 -10.38 -11.34
C ILE A 284 -5.76 -8.93 -11.01
N ASN A 285 -6.14 -8.54 -9.81
CA ASN A 285 -5.94 -7.20 -9.28
C ASN A 285 -5.01 -7.21 -8.08
N MET A 286 -4.34 -6.11 -7.86
CA MET A 286 -3.64 -5.77 -6.63
C MET A 286 -4.52 -4.82 -5.81
N PHE A 287 -4.63 -5.07 -4.50
CA PHE A 287 -5.44 -4.31 -3.55
C PHE A 287 -4.58 -3.82 -2.40
N TRP A 288 -4.93 -2.63 -1.86
CA TRP A 288 -4.36 -2.09 -0.63
C TRP A 288 -5.39 -1.26 0.12
N HIS A 289 -5.22 -1.14 1.43
CA HIS A 289 -6.15 -0.36 2.24
C HIS A 289 -5.91 1.15 2.06
N ARG A 290 -7.00 1.95 2.07
CA ARG A 290 -6.96 3.42 1.89
C ARG A 290 -6.02 4.13 2.87
N ARG A 291 -5.83 3.59 4.07
CA ARG A 291 -4.95 4.14 5.12
C ARG A 291 -3.50 4.28 4.64
N TYR A 292 -3.03 3.33 3.83
CA TYR A 292 -1.66 3.28 3.31
C TYR A 292 -1.51 3.85 1.89
N HIS A 293 -2.56 4.55 1.40
CA HIS A 293 -2.55 5.09 0.04
C HIS A 293 -1.41 6.10 -0.17
N GLN A 294 -1.07 6.88 0.87
CA GLN A 294 0.01 7.88 0.86
C GLN A 294 1.30 7.40 1.53
N ASP A 295 1.35 6.16 2.05
CA ASP A 295 2.58 5.57 2.58
C ASP A 295 3.60 5.39 1.46
N THR A 296 4.76 6.02 1.59
CA THR A 296 5.75 6.11 0.49
C THR A 296 6.36 4.75 0.14
N GLY A 297 6.56 3.88 1.13
CA GLY A 297 7.02 2.51 0.91
C GLY A 297 5.97 1.67 0.21
N ASN A 298 4.70 1.76 0.60
CA ASN A 298 3.60 1.07 -0.07
C ASN A 298 3.41 1.60 -1.50
N ILE A 299 3.55 2.93 -1.74
CA ILE A 299 3.51 3.53 -3.09
C ILE A 299 4.60 2.93 -3.97
N TRP A 300 5.84 2.89 -3.47
CA TRP A 300 6.96 2.31 -4.19
C TRP A 300 6.71 0.83 -4.52
N PHE A 301 6.32 0.04 -3.51
CA PHE A 301 6.15 -1.41 -3.68
C PHE A 301 5.03 -1.76 -4.66
N ARG A 302 3.87 -1.09 -4.57
CA ARG A 302 2.77 -1.34 -5.52
C ARG A 302 3.08 -0.87 -6.94
N ASN A 303 3.89 0.19 -7.11
CA ASN A 303 4.35 0.60 -8.44
C ASN A 303 5.33 -0.42 -9.01
N LEU A 304 6.26 -0.93 -8.21
CA LEU A 304 7.15 -2.02 -8.61
C LEU A 304 6.37 -3.27 -9.05
N ILE A 305 5.40 -3.71 -8.25
CA ILE A 305 4.53 -4.84 -8.62
C ILE A 305 3.80 -4.57 -9.93
N PHE A 306 3.29 -3.36 -10.12
CA PHE A 306 2.61 -2.99 -11.37
C PHE A 306 3.58 -3.00 -12.56
N GLU A 307 4.74 -2.41 -12.46
CA GLU A 307 5.75 -2.37 -13.53
C GLU A 307 6.24 -3.76 -13.93
N LEU A 308 6.40 -4.64 -12.96
CA LEU A 308 6.85 -6.00 -13.23
C LEU A 308 5.77 -6.91 -13.84
N PHE A 309 4.48 -6.70 -13.51
CA PHE A 309 3.44 -7.70 -13.77
C PHE A 309 2.19 -7.18 -14.49
N SER A 310 2.10 -5.89 -14.84
CA SER A 310 0.98 -5.40 -15.66
C SER A 310 1.12 -5.79 -17.13
N GLU A 311 0.00 -6.16 -17.73
CA GLU A 311 -0.20 -6.45 -19.16
C GLU A 311 -1.17 -5.44 -19.79
#